data_740be19a8ad3efe7946b78260ff4aa41
#
_entry.id   740be19a8ad3efe7946b78260ff4aa41
#
_cell.length_a   1.000
_cell.length_b   1.000
_cell.length_c   1.000
_cell.angle_alpha   90.00
_cell.angle_beta   90.00
_cell.angle_gamma   90.00
#
_symmetry.space_group_name_H-M   'P 1'
#
loop_
_entity.id
_entity.type
_entity.pdbx_description
1 polymer ?
#
loop_
_entity_poly.entity_id
_entity_poly.type
_entity_poly.pdbx_seq_one_letter_code
_entity_poly.pdbx_strand_id
1 'polypeptide(L)'
;MENNDKLSNISDKLIDLELAKSNNQTKVRRYLPAFVLVASFYYSFLLALGLALGYIGSKIFSKYFIENGKVDCIFIDCGKYKIHLHHWILGALLLLIVWFIDYFYLPRFFVGVVCGIMAHDIYDFNDWHKVLVKNEAK
;
A
#
# COMPACT_ATOMS: atom_id res chain seq x y z
N MET A 1 -46.98 -12.00 -13.37
CA MET A 1 -46.51 -10.60 -13.27
C MET A 1 -45.79 -10.29 -11.95
N GLU A 2 -46.32 -10.72 -10.84
CA GLU A 2 -45.79 -10.43 -9.49
C GLU A 2 -44.34 -10.92 -9.20
N ASN A 3 -43.85 -11.98 -9.85
CA ASN A 3 -42.49 -12.50 -9.64
C ASN A 3 -41.38 -11.64 -10.27
N ASN A 4 -41.70 -10.94 -11.36
CA ASN A 4 -40.70 -10.09 -12.02
C ASN A 4 -40.44 -8.79 -11.23
N ASP A 5 -41.49 -8.26 -10.57
CA ASP A 5 -41.37 -7.06 -9.74
C ASP A 5 -40.60 -7.31 -8.46
N LYS A 6 -40.70 -8.51 -7.89
CA LYS A 6 -39.88 -8.91 -6.74
C LYS A 6 -38.40 -9.10 -7.11
N LEU A 7 -38.13 -9.64 -8.31
CA LEU A 7 -36.76 -9.85 -8.78
C LEU A 7 -36.06 -8.52 -9.08
N SER A 8 -36.77 -7.57 -9.71
CA SER A 8 -36.23 -6.23 -9.98
C SER A 8 -35.91 -5.47 -8.68
N ASN A 9 -36.81 -5.55 -7.68
CA ASN A 9 -36.60 -4.87 -6.39
C ASN A 9 -35.42 -5.47 -5.58
N ILE A 10 -35.16 -6.78 -5.70
CA ILE A 10 -33.98 -7.42 -5.10
C ILE A 10 -32.70 -6.99 -5.83
N SER A 11 -32.74 -6.93 -7.14
CA SER A 11 -31.61 -6.48 -7.96
C SER A 11 -31.20 -5.04 -7.63
N ASP A 12 -32.18 -4.14 -7.54
CA ASP A 12 -31.93 -2.73 -7.21
C ASP A 12 -31.35 -2.59 -5.79
N LYS A 13 -31.86 -3.33 -4.83
CA LYS A 13 -31.31 -3.35 -3.47
C LYS A 13 -29.86 -3.87 -3.40
N LEU A 14 -29.52 -4.86 -4.21
CA LEU A 14 -28.15 -5.39 -4.28
C LEU A 14 -27.20 -4.36 -4.89
N ILE A 15 -27.62 -3.67 -5.94
CA ILE A 15 -26.87 -2.61 -6.58
C ILE A 15 -26.61 -1.45 -5.60
N ASP A 16 -27.63 -1.04 -4.85
CA ASP A 16 -27.49 0.03 -3.85
C ASP A 16 -26.53 -0.37 -2.70
N LEU A 17 -26.56 -1.63 -2.26
CA LEU A 17 -25.64 -2.15 -1.24
C LEU A 17 -24.19 -2.19 -1.75
N GLU A 18 -23.98 -2.61 -2.99
CA GLU A 18 -22.65 -2.62 -3.63
C GLU A 18 -22.11 -1.21 -3.81
N LEU A 19 -22.94 -0.26 -4.23
CA LEU A 19 -22.58 1.15 -4.36
C LEU A 19 -22.26 1.78 -3.01
N ALA A 20 -23.04 1.50 -1.97
CA ALA A 20 -22.80 1.98 -0.61
C ALA A 20 -21.49 1.41 -0.03
N LYS A 21 -21.21 0.11 -0.26
CA LYS A 21 -19.97 -0.54 0.13
C LYS A 21 -18.75 0.05 -0.59
N SER A 22 -18.84 0.28 -1.89
CA SER A 22 -17.81 0.91 -2.71
C SER A 22 -17.51 2.35 -2.25
N ASN A 23 -18.56 3.13 -1.98
CA ASN A 23 -18.42 4.50 -1.50
C ASN A 23 -17.78 4.57 -0.10
N ASN A 24 -18.10 3.61 0.77
CA ASN A 24 -17.53 3.55 2.12
C ASN A 24 -16.05 3.15 2.09
N GLN A 25 -15.67 2.21 1.22
CA GLN A 25 -14.27 1.83 1.01
C GLN A 25 -13.43 3.00 0.47
N THR A 26 -13.96 3.76 -0.48
CA THR A 26 -13.27 4.96 -1.01
C THR A 26 -13.09 6.04 0.04
N LYS A 27 -14.07 6.26 0.91
CA LYS A 27 -13.95 7.20 2.04
C LYS A 27 -12.89 6.75 3.05
N VAL A 28 -12.93 5.49 3.48
CA VAL A 28 -11.94 4.95 4.42
C VAL A 28 -10.53 5.06 3.85
N ARG A 29 -10.32 4.65 2.60
CA ARG A 29 -9.02 4.74 1.91
C ARG A 29 -8.52 6.18 1.83
N ARG A 30 -9.42 7.16 1.69
CA ARG A 30 -9.07 8.59 1.62
C ARG A 30 -8.62 9.18 2.95
N TYR A 31 -9.28 8.79 4.07
CA TYR A 31 -9.01 9.38 5.39
C TYR A 31 -8.01 8.58 6.23
N LEU A 32 -7.79 7.31 5.92
CA LEU A 32 -6.88 6.45 6.67
C LEU A 32 -5.44 7.00 6.77
N PRO A 33 -4.81 7.55 5.69
CA PRO A 33 -3.48 8.15 5.79
C PRO A 33 -3.43 9.32 6.76
N ALA A 34 -4.44 10.19 6.74
CA ALA A 34 -4.51 11.32 7.64
C ALA A 34 -4.67 10.88 9.10
N PHE A 35 -5.48 9.86 9.35
CA PHE A 35 -5.65 9.28 10.69
C PHE A 35 -4.35 8.68 11.22
N VAL A 36 -3.63 7.91 10.39
CA VAL A 36 -2.33 7.32 10.76
C VAL A 36 -1.31 8.41 11.09
N LEU A 37 -1.29 9.48 10.32
CA LEU A 37 -0.38 10.60 10.53
C LEU A 37 -0.68 11.33 11.85
N VAL A 38 -1.95 11.59 12.16
CA VAL A 38 -2.37 12.22 13.43
C VAL A 38 -2.04 11.31 14.61
N ALA A 39 -2.33 10.01 14.53
CA ALA A 39 -2.00 9.06 15.58
C ALA A 39 -0.49 8.95 15.80
N SER A 40 0.30 8.96 14.72
CA SER A 40 1.76 8.95 14.79
C SER A 40 2.30 10.24 15.42
N PHE A 41 1.71 11.39 15.11
CA PHE A 41 2.08 12.68 15.71
C PHE A 41 1.83 12.70 17.21
N TYR A 42 0.69 12.17 17.66
CA TYR A 42 0.37 12.04 19.08
C TYR A 42 1.37 11.13 19.82
N TYR A 43 1.80 10.03 19.19
CA TYR A 43 2.77 9.10 19.77
C TYR A 43 4.20 9.65 19.78
N SER A 44 4.64 10.24 18.64
CA SER A 44 5.99 10.80 18.52
C SER A 44 6.08 11.75 17.31
N PHE A 45 6.44 12.99 17.55
CA PHE A 45 6.68 13.97 16.48
C PHE A 45 7.72 13.49 15.46
N LEU A 46 8.82 12.88 15.93
CA LEU A 46 9.88 12.37 15.07
C LEU A 46 9.39 11.22 14.17
N LEU A 47 8.52 10.35 14.68
CA LEU A 47 7.92 9.27 13.89
C LEU A 47 7.01 9.84 12.80
N ALA A 48 6.16 10.80 13.14
CA ALA A 48 5.26 11.44 12.18
C ALA A 48 6.02 12.21 11.09
N LEU A 49 7.08 12.92 11.48
CA LEU A 49 7.96 13.63 10.54
C LEU A 49 8.63 12.64 9.58
N GLY A 50 9.18 11.54 10.11
CA GLY A 50 9.77 10.48 9.30
C GLY A 50 8.77 9.88 8.32
N LEU A 51 7.54 9.56 8.78
CA LEU A 51 6.48 9.00 7.95
C LEU A 51 6.09 9.95 6.80
N ALA A 52 5.92 11.23 7.09
CA ALA A 52 5.60 12.23 6.08
C ALA A 52 6.74 12.38 5.04
N LEU A 53 8.00 12.47 5.50
CA LEU A 53 9.15 12.61 4.61
C LEU A 53 9.39 11.34 3.79
N GLY A 54 9.21 10.14 4.37
CA GLY A 54 9.31 8.88 3.66
C GLY A 54 8.27 8.75 2.55
N TYR A 55 7.02 9.08 2.86
CA TYR A 55 5.92 9.05 1.88
C TYR A 55 6.15 10.06 0.74
N ILE A 56 6.42 11.31 1.07
CA ILE A 56 6.63 12.38 0.07
C ILE A 56 7.88 12.08 -0.75
N GLY A 57 8.98 11.68 -0.11
CA GLY A 57 10.22 11.33 -0.79
C GLY A 57 10.05 10.20 -1.78
N SER A 58 9.36 9.12 -1.39
CA SER A 58 9.04 8.01 -2.30
C SER A 58 8.15 8.45 -3.46
N LYS A 59 7.16 9.29 -3.19
CA LYS A 59 6.28 9.83 -4.24
C LYS A 59 7.05 10.67 -5.27
N ILE A 60 7.94 11.52 -4.80
CA ILE A 60 8.80 12.33 -5.67
C ILE A 60 9.74 11.41 -6.47
N PHE A 61 10.38 10.44 -5.81
CA PHE A 61 11.27 9.48 -6.45
C PHE A 61 10.54 8.68 -7.54
N SER A 62 9.36 8.13 -7.22
CA SER A 62 8.54 7.38 -8.17
C SER A 62 8.21 8.22 -9.41
N LYS A 63 7.76 9.45 -9.21
CA LYS A 63 7.42 10.36 -10.31
C LYS A 63 8.60 10.70 -11.22
N TYR A 64 9.79 10.95 -10.65
CA TYR A 64 10.94 11.39 -11.44
C TYR A 64 11.77 10.25 -12.02
N PHE A 65 11.75 9.07 -11.41
CA PHE A 65 12.62 7.95 -11.80
C PHE A 65 11.85 6.78 -12.39
N ILE A 66 10.73 6.38 -11.81
CA ILE A 66 9.96 5.22 -12.26
C ILE A 66 9.05 5.59 -13.43
N GLU A 67 8.21 6.62 -13.29
CA GLU A 67 7.30 7.07 -14.35
C GLU A 67 8.03 7.55 -15.61
N ASN A 68 9.27 8.04 -15.48
CA ASN A 68 10.10 8.44 -16.61
C ASN A 68 10.94 7.28 -17.19
N GLY A 69 10.73 6.04 -16.74
CA GLY A 69 11.42 4.86 -17.26
C GLY A 69 12.93 4.84 -17.01
N LYS A 70 13.42 5.58 -16.00
CA LYS A 70 14.84 5.60 -15.63
C LYS A 70 15.24 4.43 -14.74
N VAL A 71 14.29 3.87 -14.02
CA VAL A 71 14.47 2.72 -13.13
C VAL A 71 13.33 1.75 -13.36
N ASP A 72 13.68 0.52 -13.75
CA ASP A 72 12.73 -0.57 -13.94
C ASP A 72 12.41 -1.25 -12.61
N CYS A 73 11.21 -1.83 -12.54
CA CYS A 73 10.82 -2.67 -11.40
C CYS A 73 11.72 -3.90 -11.31
N ILE A 74 12.12 -4.26 -10.10
CA ILE A 74 12.98 -5.42 -9.86
C ILE A 74 12.12 -6.68 -9.90
N PHE A 75 12.37 -7.53 -10.90
CA PHE A 75 11.79 -8.86 -11.01
C PHE A 75 12.85 -9.93 -10.76
N ILE A 76 12.54 -10.86 -9.86
CA ILE A 76 13.39 -12.03 -9.60
C ILE A 76 12.75 -13.24 -10.27
N ASP A 77 13.44 -13.81 -11.26
CA ASP A 77 12.97 -15.01 -11.96
C ASP A 77 13.13 -16.25 -11.09
N CYS A 78 12.01 -16.87 -10.74
CA CYS A 78 11.94 -18.14 -10.01
C CYS A 78 11.30 -19.24 -10.88
N GLY A 79 11.83 -19.47 -12.08
CA GLY A 79 11.38 -20.49 -13.02
C GLY A 79 9.99 -20.21 -13.59
N LYS A 80 8.95 -20.87 -13.06
CA LYS A 80 7.56 -20.69 -13.52
C LYS A 80 6.92 -19.36 -13.08
N TYR A 81 7.52 -18.66 -12.11
CA TYR A 81 7.01 -17.42 -11.55
C TYR A 81 8.11 -16.36 -11.53
N LYS A 82 7.69 -15.09 -11.64
CA LYS A 82 8.51 -13.91 -11.38
C LYS A 82 8.05 -13.27 -10.08
N ILE A 83 8.98 -13.01 -9.18
CA ILE A 83 8.69 -12.26 -7.94
C ILE A 83 8.88 -10.79 -8.26
N HIS A 84 7.80 -10.02 -8.15
CA HIS A 84 7.84 -8.56 -8.19
C HIS A 84 8.20 -8.03 -6.82
N LEU A 85 9.42 -7.49 -6.70
CA LEU A 85 9.94 -7.01 -5.43
C LEU A 85 9.44 -5.60 -5.15
N HIS A 86 8.37 -5.51 -4.39
CA HIS A 86 7.82 -4.23 -3.91
C HIS A 86 8.61 -3.67 -2.73
N HIS A 87 8.73 -2.35 -2.65
CA HIS A 87 9.46 -1.66 -1.57
C HIS A 87 8.86 -1.93 -0.20
N TRP A 88 7.54 -2.16 -0.09
CA TRP A 88 6.91 -2.50 1.19
C TRP A 88 7.40 -3.83 1.76
N ILE A 89 7.74 -4.80 0.91
CA ILE A 89 8.29 -6.10 1.34
C ILE A 89 9.66 -5.90 1.96
N LEU A 90 10.52 -5.10 1.32
CA LEU A 90 11.84 -4.78 1.83
C LEU A 90 11.76 -3.99 3.13
N GLY A 91 10.85 -3.02 3.21
CA GLY A 91 10.61 -2.25 4.43
C GLY A 91 10.12 -3.12 5.58
N ALA A 92 9.15 -4.01 5.32
CA ALA A 92 8.65 -4.95 6.32
C ALA A 92 9.73 -5.91 6.81
N LEU A 93 10.53 -6.46 5.89
CA LEU A 93 11.65 -7.34 6.23
C LEU A 93 12.70 -6.61 7.08
N LEU A 94 13.05 -5.37 6.73
CA LEU A 94 13.98 -4.55 7.50
C LEU A 94 13.48 -4.32 8.92
N LEU A 95 12.22 -3.90 9.09
CA LEU A 95 11.64 -3.68 10.41
C LEU A 95 11.57 -4.97 11.23
N LEU A 96 11.29 -6.09 10.58
CA LEU A 96 11.24 -7.40 11.22
C LEU A 96 12.64 -7.85 11.68
N ILE A 97 13.67 -7.64 10.86
CA ILE A 97 15.07 -7.92 11.23
C ILE A 97 15.48 -7.04 12.42
N VAL A 98 15.20 -5.75 12.38
CA VAL A 98 15.51 -4.83 13.48
C VAL A 98 14.81 -5.25 14.77
N TRP A 99 13.57 -5.72 14.68
CA TRP A 99 12.81 -6.20 15.83
C TRP A 99 13.37 -7.50 16.43
N PHE A 100 13.83 -8.44 15.59
CA PHE A 100 14.38 -9.71 16.04
C PHE A 100 15.81 -9.60 16.62
N ILE A 101 16.63 -8.66 16.10
CA ILE A 101 18.04 -8.57 16.49
C ILE A 101 18.23 -7.80 17.81
N ASP A 102 17.20 -7.19 18.37
CA ASP A 102 17.13 -6.45 19.65
C ASP A 102 18.39 -5.59 19.99
N TYR A 103 19.46 -5.79 19.27
CA TYR A 103 20.75 -5.10 19.36
C TYR A 103 20.80 -3.84 18.49
N PHE A 104 19.91 -3.72 17.47
CA PHE A 104 19.92 -2.64 16.52
C PHE A 104 18.78 -1.65 16.82
N TYR A 105 19.06 -0.66 17.65
CA TYR A 105 18.10 0.41 17.92
C TYR A 105 17.94 1.30 16.69
N LEU A 106 16.81 1.18 16.00
CA LEU A 106 16.46 2.10 14.92
C LEU A 106 15.73 3.32 15.51
N PRO A 107 16.27 4.56 15.37
CA PRO A 107 15.61 5.76 15.86
C PRO A 107 14.19 5.90 15.27
N ARG A 108 13.25 6.38 16.07
CA ARG A 108 11.82 6.53 15.68
C ARG A 108 11.62 7.27 14.36
N PHE A 109 12.48 8.23 14.06
CA PHE A 109 12.47 8.93 12.79
C PHE A 109 12.66 7.98 11.59
N PHE A 110 13.65 7.11 11.64
CA PHE A 110 13.92 6.15 10.55
C PHE A 110 12.83 5.06 10.44
N VAL A 111 12.28 4.62 11.57
CA VAL A 111 11.09 3.76 11.56
C VAL A 111 9.95 4.44 10.82
N GLY A 112 9.71 5.73 11.11
CA GLY A 112 8.74 6.54 10.39
C GLY A 112 9.01 6.62 8.89
N VAL A 113 10.27 6.87 8.49
CA VAL A 113 10.66 6.92 7.07
C VAL A 113 10.34 5.60 6.36
N VAL A 114 10.75 4.47 6.95
CA VAL A 114 10.46 3.14 6.37
C VAL A 114 8.96 2.90 6.25
N CYS A 115 8.19 3.22 7.29
CA CYS A 115 6.73 3.12 7.25
C CYS A 115 6.11 4.03 6.18
N GLY A 116 6.67 5.23 5.97
CA GLY A 116 6.24 6.17 4.93
C GLY A 116 6.46 5.64 3.52
N ILE A 117 7.63 5.04 3.28
CA ILE A 117 7.96 4.37 2.00
C ILE A 117 6.98 3.22 1.73
N MET A 118 6.76 2.37 2.74
CA MET A 118 5.80 1.26 2.63
C MET A 118 4.38 1.75 2.36
N ALA A 119 3.96 2.80 3.06
CA ALA A 119 2.64 3.40 2.87
C ALA A 119 2.45 3.91 1.44
N HIS A 120 3.45 4.61 0.87
CA HIS A 120 3.41 5.05 -0.52
C HIS A 120 3.20 3.87 -1.48
N ASP A 121 3.96 2.79 -1.32
CA ASP A 121 3.87 1.62 -2.18
C ASP A 121 2.48 0.96 -2.12
N ILE A 122 1.89 0.85 -0.92
CA ILE A 122 0.57 0.25 -0.72
C ILE A 122 -0.58 1.16 -1.23
N TYR A 123 -0.46 2.48 -1.06
CA TYR A 123 -1.56 3.41 -1.37
C TYR A 123 -1.55 3.91 -2.81
N ASP A 124 -0.38 4.19 -3.38
CA ASP A 124 -0.27 4.80 -4.70
C ASP A 124 -0.19 3.75 -5.82
N PHE A 125 0.26 2.50 -5.53
CA PHE A 125 0.29 1.41 -6.51
C PHE A 125 -0.88 0.43 -6.32
N ASN A 126 -1.62 0.16 -7.39
CA ASN A 126 -2.75 -0.78 -7.38
C ASN A 126 -2.32 -2.26 -7.42
N ASP A 127 -1.04 -2.52 -7.61
CA ASP A 127 -0.46 -3.87 -7.79
C ASP A 127 0.37 -4.36 -6.58
N TRP A 128 0.34 -3.64 -5.45
CA TRP A 128 1.06 -3.96 -4.22
C TRP A 128 0.86 -5.41 -3.74
N HIS A 129 -0.27 -6.03 -4.11
CA HIS A 129 -0.63 -7.41 -3.78
C HIS A 129 -0.13 -8.42 -4.82
N LYS A 130 0.33 -7.98 -6.01
CA LYS A 130 0.80 -8.85 -7.10
C LYS A 130 2.29 -9.15 -6.93
N VAL A 131 2.63 -9.86 -5.86
CA VAL A 131 4.02 -10.25 -5.56
C VAL A 131 4.50 -11.37 -6.49
N LEU A 132 3.60 -12.31 -6.87
CA LEU A 132 3.91 -13.43 -7.74
C LEU A 132 3.21 -13.25 -9.09
N VAL A 133 3.99 -13.09 -10.14
CA VAL A 133 3.51 -13.00 -11.52
C VAL A 133 3.94 -14.28 -12.26
N LYS A 134 3.00 -14.90 -12.97
CA LYS A 134 3.29 -16.10 -13.77
C LYS A 134 4.21 -15.73 -14.92
N ASN A 135 5.30 -16.48 -15.09
CA ASN A 135 6.17 -16.31 -16.23
C ASN A 135 5.43 -16.84 -17.47
N GLU A 136 4.97 -15.96 -18.35
CA GLU A 136 4.48 -16.37 -19.65
C GLU A 136 5.71 -16.80 -20.45
N ALA A 137 5.91 -18.11 -20.52
CA ALA A 137 6.96 -18.68 -21.35
C ALA A 137 6.72 -18.22 -22.79
N LYS A 138 7.71 -17.55 -23.37
CA LYS A 138 7.82 -17.33 -24.80
C LYS A 138 7.96 -18.67 -25.51
#